data_c9999c4582d3d41c56c906f14845d6f1
#
_entry.id   c9999c4582d3d41c56c906f14845d6f1
#
_cell.length_a   1.000
_cell.length_b   1.000
_cell.length_c   1.000
_cell.angle_alpha   90.00
_cell.angle_beta   90.00
_cell.angle_gamma   90.00
#
_symmetry.space_group_name_H-M   'P 1'
#
loop_
_entity.id
_entity.type
_entity.pdbx_description
1 polymer ?
#
loop_
_entity_poly.entity_id
_entity_poly.type
_entity_poly.pdbx_seq_one_letter_code
_entity_poly.pdbx_strand_id
1 'polypeptide(L)'
;DHQLYRSDTKMSLLSGAPFDDPSWWLLHNDQIVAARDMVNDFAGSQRMLGHTVITPGQDGWMDEVDRAIEVLKPDSWKSYTIGDPLSPSKYPWRLDDEELMYPFYEKAVKAARNGGPKATICIHKGLLPPDYETSFKGVWQYATVDDVPKAAQDWPEMNFVIYHSALRPFLELPDQAWNEFEESGGYIKWASDLAAIPEKYGVTNVYGEIGSTFANSAVAHPRFCAIH
;
A
#
# COMPACT_ATOMS: atom_id res chain seq x y z
N ASP A 1 0.26 -22.22 -8.16
CA ASP A 1 0.06 -23.58 -7.69
C ASP A 1 0.62 -23.82 -6.30
N HIS A 2 1.93 -23.59 -6.06
CA HIS A 2 2.52 -23.88 -4.75
C HIS A 2 1.87 -23.12 -3.61
N GLN A 3 1.59 -21.85 -3.82
CA GLN A 3 1.09 -20.97 -2.79
C GLN A 3 -0.35 -21.29 -2.36
N LEU A 4 -1.23 -21.63 -3.29
CA LEU A 4 -2.65 -21.85 -3.02
C LEU A 4 -3.03 -23.33 -2.90
N TYR A 5 -2.28 -24.24 -3.54
CA TYR A 5 -2.62 -25.67 -3.58
C TYR A 5 -1.74 -26.55 -2.71
N ARG A 6 -0.53 -26.07 -2.36
CA ARG A 6 0.44 -26.83 -1.54
C ARG A 6 0.73 -26.20 -0.18
N SER A 7 -0.02 -25.17 0.19
CA SER A 7 0.06 -24.51 1.49
C SER A 7 -1.31 -24.35 2.11
N ASP A 8 -1.37 -23.95 3.37
CA ASP A 8 -2.62 -23.62 4.08
C ASP A 8 -3.20 -22.26 3.69
N THR A 9 -2.59 -21.55 2.72
CA THR A 9 -3.08 -20.26 2.23
C THR A 9 -4.46 -20.43 1.61
N LYS A 10 -5.44 -19.78 2.20
CA LYS A 10 -6.84 -19.87 1.74
C LYS A 10 -7.13 -18.92 0.58
N MET A 11 -6.52 -17.74 0.63
CA MET A 11 -6.76 -16.65 -0.32
C MET A 11 -5.48 -15.81 -0.47
N SER A 12 -5.23 -15.34 -1.68
CA SER A 12 -4.12 -14.41 -1.99
C SER A 12 -4.68 -13.15 -2.64
N LEU A 13 -3.97 -12.05 -2.48
CA LEU A 13 -4.30 -10.77 -3.11
C LEU A 13 -3.21 -10.41 -4.12
N LEU A 14 -3.58 -10.35 -5.40
CA LEU A 14 -2.67 -10.02 -6.49
C LEU A 14 -2.55 -8.51 -6.62
N SER A 15 -1.34 -8.02 -6.71
CA SER A 15 -1.01 -6.60 -6.76
C SER A 15 -0.04 -6.29 -7.90
N GLY A 16 -0.13 -5.08 -8.45
CA GLY A 16 0.85 -4.46 -9.32
C GLY A 16 1.59 -3.33 -8.63
N ALA A 17 2.60 -2.79 -9.31
CA ALA A 17 3.32 -1.60 -8.90
C ALA A 17 3.29 -0.59 -10.06
N PRO A 18 2.94 0.68 -9.83
CA PRO A 18 3.01 1.71 -10.84
C PRO A 18 4.46 2.15 -11.04
N PHE A 19 4.76 2.59 -12.27
CA PHE A 19 5.95 3.34 -12.61
C PHE A 19 5.51 4.55 -13.43
N ASP A 20 6.32 5.59 -13.49
CA ASP A 20 6.03 6.78 -14.31
C ASP A 20 5.88 6.40 -15.78
N ASP A 21 6.67 5.44 -16.26
CA ASP A 21 6.49 4.83 -17.59
C ASP A 21 5.66 3.54 -17.45
N PRO A 22 4.43 3.50 -18.00
CA PRO A 22 3.57 2.32 -17.92
C PRO A 22 4.18 1.05 -18.56
N SER A 23 5.13 1.17 -19.47
CA SER A 23 5.79 0.01 -20.09
C SER A 23 6.63 -0.82 -19.09
N TRP A 24 6.95 -0.25 -17.95
CA TRP A 24 7.73 -0.89 -16.87
C TRP A 24 6.85 -1.59 -15.84
N TRP A 25 5.54 -1.42 -15.91
CA TRP A 25 4.65 -2.09 -14.96
C TRP A 25 4.77 -3.61 -15.07
N LEU A 26 5.03 -4.27 -13.96
CA LEU A 26 5.12 -5.74 -13.92
C LEU A 26 3.77 -6.41 -14.26
N LEU A 27 2.67 -5.80 -13.78
CA LEU A 27 1.30 -6.24 -14.05
C LEU A 27 0.41 -5.01 -14.24
N HIS A 28 -0.26 -4.96 -15.38
CA HIS A 28 -1.34 -4.00 -15.63
C HIS A 28 -2.66 -4.47 -15.03
N ASN A 29 -3.60 -3.55 -14.81
CA ASN A 29 -4.88 -3.84 -14.19
C ASN A 29 -5.67 -4.95 -14.90
N ASP A 30 -5.68 -4.98 -16.23
CA ASP A 30 -6.32 -6.04 -17.01
C ASP A 30 -5.68 -7.41 -16.79
N GLN A 31 -4.36 -7.47 -16.62
CA GLN A 31 -3.65 -8.72 -16.35
C GLN A 31 -3.94 -9.21 -14.91
N ILE A 32 -4.07 -8.30 -13.95
CA ILE A 32 -4.47 -8.64 -12.58
C ILE A 32 -5.86 -9.28 -12.57
N VAL A 33 -6.82 -8.67 -13.28
CA VAL A 33 -8.19 -9.19 -13.39
C VAL A 33 -8.20 -10.53 -14.08
N ALA A 34 -7.54 -10.67 -15.23
CA ALA A 34 -7.47 -11.91 -15.97
C ALA A 34 -6.85 -13.07 -15.15
N ALA A 35 -5.78 -12.78 -14.39
CA ALA A 35 -5.15 -13.77 -13.52
C ALA A 35 -6.04 -14.15 -12.33
N ARG A 36 -6.69 -13.16 -11.69
CA ARG A 36 -7.66 -13.40 -10.60
C ARG A 36 -8.78 -14.31 -11.07
N ASP A 37 -9.41 -13.95 -12.17
CA ASP A 37 -10.57 -14.67 -12.69
C ASP A 37 -10.18 -16.09 -13.10
N MET A 38 -9.07 -16.28 -13.81
CA MET A 38 -8.55 -17.58 -14.18
C MET A 38 -8.31 -18.51 -12.98
N VAL A 39 -7.72 -17.97 -11.89
CA VAL A 39 -7.47 -18.76 -10.67
C VAL A 39 -8.77 -19.14 -9.97
N ASN A 40 -9.72 -18.20 -9.87
CA ASN A 40 -11.00 -18.42 -9.22
C ASN A 40 -11.87 -19.41 -10.00
N ASP A 41 -11.92 -19.30 -11.33
CA ASP A 41 -12.62 -20.23 -12.20
C ASP A 41 -12.05 -21.64 -12.10
N PHE A 42 -10.71 -21.77 -12.16
CA PHE A 42 -10.05 -23.07 -12.00
C PHE A 42 -10.31 -23.69 -10.63
N ALA A 43 -10.33 -22.89 -9.58
CA ALA A 43 -10.58 -23.36 -8.21
C ALA A 43 -12.07 -23.64 -7.91
N GLY A 44 -13.00 -23.14 -8.75
CA GLY A 44 -14.43 -23.16 -8.47
C GLY A 44 -14.84 -22.39 -7.21
N SER A 45 -13.99 -21.46 -6.76
CA SER A 45 -14.19 -20.66 -5.55
C SER A 45 -13.26 -19.46 -5.53
N GLN A 46 -13.58 -18.45 -4.70
CA GLN A 46 -12.73 -17.28 -4.56
C GLN A 46 -11.43 -17.61 -3.79
N ARG A 47 -10.34 -17.75 -4.51
CA ARG A 47 -8.99 -18.05 -4.00
C ARG A 47 -8.02 -16.90 -4.25
N MET A 48 -8.35 -16.01 -5.18
CA MET A 48 -7.55 -14.83 -5.51
C MET A 48 -8.40 -13.58 -5.53
N LEU A 49 -7.91 -12.55 -4.89
CA LEU A 49 -8.39 -11.17 -4.97
C LEU A 49 -7.44 -10.37 -5.87
N GLY A 50 -7.89 -9.23 -6.38
CA GLY A 50 -7.08 -8.35 -7.23
C GLY A 50 -7.23 -6.89 -6.86
N HIS A 51 -6.11 -6.18 -6.81
CA HIS A 51 -6.10 -4.72 -6.77
C HIS A 51 -6.36 -4.12 -8.17
N THR A 52 -6.90 -2.90 -8.18
CA THR A 52 -6.60 -1.95 -9.26
C THR A 52 -5.55 -0.98 -8.77
N VAL A 53 -4.48 -0.87 -9.52
CA VAL A 53 -3.44 0.15 -9.30
C VAL A 53 -3.94 1.47 -9.88
N ILE A 54 -3.88 2.51 -9.08
CA ILE A 54 -4.18 3.89 -9.48
C ILE A 54 -2.93 4.76 -9.41
N THR A 55 -2.85 5.76 -10.27
CA THR A 55 -1.69 6.66 -10.43
C THR A 55 -2.11 8.13 -10.27
N PRO A 56 -2.44 8.56 -9.04
CA PRO A 56 -2.91 9.92 -8.80
C PRO A 56 -1.98 10.97 -9.40
N GLY A 57 -2.59 11.97 -10.07
CA GLY A 57 -1.87 13.06 -10.71
C GLY A 57 -1.37 12.78 -12.14
N GLN A 58 -1.40 11.53 -12.61
CA GLN A 58 -1.09 11.21 -14.01
C GLN A 58 -2.33 11.41 -14.91
N ASP A 59 -2.10 11.69 -16.19
CA ASP A 59 -3.18 11.89 -17.15
C ASP A 59 -4.09 10.64 -17.23
N GLY A 60 -5.41 10.86 -17.17
CA GLY A 60 -6.40 9.79 -17.31
C GLY A 60 -6.56 8.86 -16.09
N TRP A 61 -5.86 9.11 -14.98
CA TRP A 61 -5.95 8.22 -13.82
C TRP A 61 -7.37 8.10 -13.23
N MET A 62 -8.17 9.17 -13.31
CA MET A 62 -9.55 9.16 -12.82
C MET A 62 -10.51 8.43 -13.79
N ASP A 63 -10.21 8.44 -15.09
CA ASP A 63 -10.93 7.63 -16.08
C ASP A 63 -10.68 6.13 -15.81
N GLU A 64 -9.45 5.78 -15.42
CA GLU A 64 -9.13 4.41 -15.00
C GLU A 64 -9.86 4.01 -13.71
N VAL A 65 -10.08 4.92 -12.77
CA VAL A 65 -10.93 4.68 -11.59
C VAL A 65 -12.35 4.37 -12.01
N ASP A 66 -12.94 5.14 -12.93
CA ASP A 66 -14.28 4.90 -13.43
C ASP A 66 -14.36 3.55 -14.17
N ARG A 67 -13.38 3.25 -15.04
CA ARG A 67 -13.27 1.95 -15.72
C ARG A 67 -13.14 0.79 -14.71
N ALA A 68 -12.37 0.98 -13.64
CA ALA A 68 -12.23 -0.03 -12.62
C ALA A 68 -13.55 -0.32 -11.90
N ILE A 69 -14.31 0.70 -11.55
CA ILE A 69 -15.63 0.53 -10.91
C ILE A 69 -16.61 -0.19 -11.84
N GLU A 70 -16.64 0.17 -13.12
CA GLU A 70 -17.64 -0.32 -14.08
C GLU A 70 -17.28 -1.69 -14.65
N VAL A 71 -16.00 -1.91 -14.97
CA VAL A 71 -15.53 -3.06 -15.77
C VAL A 71 -14.67 -4.02 -14.97
N LEU A 72 -13.58 -3.53 -14.36
CA LEU A 72 -12.57 -4.39 -13.73
C LEU A 72 -13.03 -4.99 -12.40
N LYS A 73 -13.84 -4.25 -11.65
CA LYS A 73 -14.41 -4.64 -10.36
C LYS A 73 -13.36 -5.23 -9.41
N PRO A 74 -12.35 -4.43 -9.03
CA PRO A 74 -11.30 -4.89 -8.14
C PRO A 74 -11.85 -5.16 -6.74
N ASP A 75 -11.12 -5.94 -5.95
CA ASP A 75 -11.46 -6.17 -4.55
C ASP A 75 -11.02 -5.00 -3.67
N SER A 76 -9.99 -4.27 -4.09
CA SER A 76 -9.45 -3.08 -3.41
C SER A 76 -8.55 -2.27 -4.35
N TRP A 77 -8.09 -1.13 -3.86
CA TRP A 77 -7.24 -0.20 -4.60
C TRP A 77 -5.79 -0.29 -4.15
N LYS A 78 -4.84 0.00 -5.03
CA LYS A 78 -3.41 0.03 -4.72
C LYS A 78 -2.76 1.27 -5.31
N SER A 79 -1.86 1.91 -4.55
CA SER A 79 -1.05 3.00 -5.07
C SER A 79 0.25 3.20 -4.28
N TYR A 80 1.08 4.12 -4.78
CA TYR A 80 2.38 4.50 -4.23
C TYR A 80 2.45 6.02 -4.12
N THR A 81 2.53 6.55 -2.90
CA THR A 81 2.56 8.01 -2.70
C THR A 81 3.83 8.68 -3.23
N ILE A 82 4.89 7.92 -3.39
CA ILE A 82 6.11 8.37 -4.07
C ILE A 82 6.01 8.35 -5.61
N GLY A 83 4.89 7.83 -6.15
CA GLY A 83 4.62 7.69 -7.58
C GLY A 83 5.34 6.49 -8.21
N ASP A 84 6.66 6.52 -8.26
CA ASP A 84 7.52 5.46 -8.80
C ASP A 84 8.37 4.85 -7.67
N PRO A 85 8.39 3.51 -7.47
CA PRO A 85 9.14 2.88 -6.39
C PRO A 85 10.65 2.79 -6.63
N LEU A 86 11.13 3.05 -7.84
CA LEU A 86 12.55 2.89 -8.21
C LEU A 86 13.28 4.20 -8.49
N SER A 87 12.55 5.31 -8.70
CA SER A 87 13.14 6.60 -9.03
C SER A 87 12.29 7.76 -8.54
N PRO A 88 12.86 8.97 -8.35
CA PRO A 88 12.07 10.16 -8.03
C PRO A 88 11.03 10.43 -9.11
N SER A 89 9.76 10.25 -8.76
CA SER A 89 8.62 10.48 -9.66
C SER A 89 8.32 11.96 -9.84
N LYS A 90 7.69 12.28 -10.97
CA LYS A 90 7.07 13.58 -11.24
C LYS A 90 5.69 13.71 -10.60
N TYR A 91 5.15 12.61 -10.08
CA TYR A 91 3.78 12.48 -9.58
C TYR A 91 3.74 11.98 -8.12
N PRO A 92 4.54 12.53 -7.19
CA PRO A 92 4.36 12.21 -5.78
C PRO A 92 3.09 12.89 -5.25
N TRP A 93 2.37 12.23 -4.35
CA TRP A 93 1.10 12.72 -3.85
C TRP A 93 0.89 12.35 -2.38
N ARG A 94 -0.08 12.99 -1.73
CA ARG A 94 -0.42 12.77 -0.32
C ARG A 94 -1.82 12.19 -0.18
N LEU A 95 -2.02 11.35 0.83
CA LEU A 95 -3.35 10.80 1.16
C LEU A 95 -4.34 11.90 1.57
N ASP A 96 -3.86 12.96 2.20
CA ASP A 96 -4.66 14.09 2.68
C ASP A 96 -4.80 15.23 1.67
N ASP A 97 -4.45 15.00 0.40
CA ASP A 97 -4.64 15.96 -0.67
C ASP A 97 -6.13 16.06 -1.05
N GLU A 98 -6.76 17.16 -0.65
CA GLU A 98 -8.18 17.39 -0.82
C GLU A 98 -8.59 17.58 -2.28
N GLU A 99 -7.73 18.17 -3.09
CA GLU A 99 -8.04 18.43 -4.51
C GLU A 99 -7.81 17.17 -5.37
N LEU A 100 -6.76 16.41 -5.07
CA LEU A 100 -6.38 15.25 -5.86
C LEU A 100 -7.10 13.98 -5.40
N MET A 101 -7.09 13.67 -4.08
CA MET A 101 -7.51 12.37 -3.58
C MET A 101 -8.95 12.30 -3.09
N TYR A 102 -9.51 13.39 -2.58
CA TYR A 102 -10.88 13.34 -2.02
C TYR A 102 -11.95 13.03 -3.07
N PRO A 103 -11.85 13.50 -4.34
CA PRO A 103 -12.75 13.06 -5.39
C PRO A 103 -12.71 11.55 -5.66
N PHE A 104 -11.51 10.93 -5.53
CA PHE A 104 -11.38 9.47 -5.63
C PHE A 104 -12.03 8.77 -4.43
N TYR A 105 -11.80 9.24 -3.20
CA TYR A 105 -12.41 8.63 -2.01
C TYR A 105 -13.94 8.69 -2.07
N GLU A 106 -14.51 9.80 -2.52
CA GLU A 106 -15.95 9.93 -2.73
C GLU A 106 -16.47 8.85 -3.69
N LYS A 107 -15.80 8.68 -4.86
CA LYS A 107 -16.16 7.65 -5.83
C LYS A 107 -16.02 6.23 -5.26
N ALA A 108 -14.91 5.93 -4.56
CA ALA A 108 -14.66 4.62 -3.99
C ALA A 108 -15.68 4.25 -2.90
N VAL A 109 -16.00 5.18 -2.01
CA VAL A 109 -17.03 5.00 -0.98
C VAL A 109 -18.41 4.80 -1.60
N LYS A 110 -18.78 5.62 -2.58
CA LYS A 110 -20.05 5.48 -3.31
C LYS A 110 -20.15 4.13 -4.02
N ALA A 111 -19.08 3.70 -4.67
CA ALA A 111 -19.04 2.40 -5.35
C ALA A 111 -19.21 1.25 -4.34
N ALA A 112 -18.51 1.30 -3.19
CA ALA A 112 -18.61 0.28 -2.15
C ALA A 112 -20.02 0.17 -1.56
N ARG A 113 -20.68 1.30 -1.29
CA ARG A 113 -22.09 1.33 -0.81
C ARG A 113 -23.07 0.69 -1.81
N ASN A 114 -22.75 0.73 -3.10
CA ASN A 114 -23.56 0.15 -4.17
C ASN A 114 -23.16 -1.30 -4.52
N GLY A 115 -22.36 -1.97 -3.67
CA GLY A 115 -21.92 -3.36 -3.89
C GLY A 115 -20.76 -3.52 -4.89
N GLY A 116 -20.10 -2.43 -5.24
CA GLY A 116 -18.89 -2.40 -6.06
C GLY A 116 -17.61 -2.69 -5.26
N PRO A 117 -16.46 -2.25 -5.78
CA PRO A 117 -15.15 -2.39 -5.12
C PRO A 117 -15.17 -1.89 -3.68
N LYS A 118 -14.44 -2.55 -2.79
CA LYS A 118 -14.33 -2.12 -1.39
C LYS A 118 -13.68 -0.74 -1.28
N ALA A 119 -14.16 0.08 -0.37
CA ALA A 119 -13.54 1.36 -0.01
C ALA A 119 -12.26 1.12 0.82
N THR A 120 -11.32 0.38 0.25
CA THR A 120 -10.05 0.00 0.85
C THR A 120 -8.93 0.33 -0.11
N ILE A 121 -8.01 1.18 0.33
CA ILE A 121 -6.81 1.52 -0.44
C ILE A 121 -5.56 1.00 0.27
N CYS A 122 -4.75 0.26 -0.46
CA CYS A 122 -3.47 -0.28 -0.01
C CYS A 122 -2.35 0.61 -0.52
N ILE A 123 -1.61 1.22 0.38
CA ILE A 123 -0.65 2.27 0.07
C ILE A 123 0.76 1.82 0.40
N HIS A 124 1.64 1.87 -0.60
CA HIS A 124 3.06 1.72 -0.36
C HIS A 124 3.58 2.95 0.40
N LYS A 125 4.07 2.72 1.60
CA LYS A 125 4.77 3.68 2.45
C LYS A 125 6.05 3.06 2.96
N GLY A 126 7.07 3.86 3.17
CA GLY A 126 8.39 3.33 3.54
C GLY A 126 9.06 2.53 2.42
N LEU A 127 9.87 1.56 2.80
CA LEU A 127 10.60 0.60 1.94
C LEU A 127 11.40 1.30 0.82
N LEU A 128 12.10 2.35 1.18
CA LEU A 128 12.97 3.12 0.30
C LEU A 128 14.40 2.52 0.27
N PRO A 129 15.25 2.90 -0.70
CA PRO A 129 16.66 2.51 -0.66
C PRO A 129 17.38 3.17 0.54
N PRO A 130 18.53 2.62 1.00
CA PRO A 130 19.25 3.14 2.17
C PRO A 130 19.65 4.62 2.07
N ASP A 131 19.94 5.09 0.88
CA ASP A 131 20.34 6.46 0.57
C ASP A 131 19.16 7.37 0.16
N TYR A 132 17.94 7.03 0.61
CA TYR A 132 16.69 7.68 0.16
C TYR A 132 16.67 9.20 0.32
N GLU A 133 17.35 9.76 1.30
CA GLU A 133 17.41 11.20 1.52
C GLU A 133 18.12 11.92 0.36
N THR A 134 19.01 11.22 -0.34
CA THR A 134 19.74 11.73 -1.51
C THR A 134 19.18 11.22 -2.81
N SER A 135 18.90 9.92 -2.93
CA SER A 135 18.39 9.30 -4.16
C SER A 135 16.94 9.66 -4.46
N PHE A 136 16.12 9.88 -3.42
CA PHE A 136 14.73 10.34 -3.51
C PHE A 136 14.53 11.76 -2.97
N LYS A 137 15.54 12.61 -3.16
CA LYS A 137 15.51 13.99 -2.68
C LYS A 137 14.25 14.73 -3.17
N GLY A 138 13.49 15.30 -2.23
CA GLY A 138 12.25 16.03 -2.50
C GLY A 138 11.03 15.13 -2.71
N VAL A 139 11.20 13.80 -2.71
CA VAL A 139 10.12 12.82 -2.90
C VAL A 139 9.96 11.90 -1.67
N TRP A 140 11.03 11.57 -0.97
CA TRP A 140 10.98 10.61 0.14
C TRP A 140 9.99 10.97 1.25
N GLN A 141 9.71 12.26 1.44
CA GLN A 141 8.74 12.73 2.43
C GLN A 141 7.32 12.19 2.19
N TYR A 142 6.99 11.88 0.95
CA TYR A 142 5.71 11.26 0.58
C TYR A 142 5.60 9.78 1.01
N ALA A 143 6.73 9.15 1.36
CA ALA A 143 6.76 7.77 1.87
C ALA A 143 6.56 7.68 3.39
N THR A 144 6.49 8.80 4.11
CA THR A 144 6.20 8.84 5.54
C THR A 144 4.69 8.66 5.80
N VAL A 145 4.30 8.57 7.06
CA VAL A 145 2.90 8.37 7.46
C VAL A 145 2.18 9.64 7.91
N ASP A 146 2.78 10.80 7.70
CA ASP A 146 2.27 12.09 8.20
C ASP A 146 0.93 12.49 7.61
N ASP A 147 0.59 12.00 6.43
CA ASP A 147 -0.64 12.26 5.69
C ASP A 147 -1.80 11.31 6.03
N VAL A 148 -1.48 10.21 6.73
CA VAL A 148 -2.47 9.18 7.05
C VAL A 148 -3.53 9.65 8.05
N PRO A 149 -3.17 10.35 9.16
CA PRO A 149 -4.14 10.74 10.18
C PRO A 149 -5.28 11.59 9.65
N LYS A 150 -4.94 12.65 8.89
CA LYS A 150 -5.95 13.56 8.34
C LYS A 150 -6.87 12.83 7.35
N ALA A 151 -6.30 12.06 6.42
CA ALA A 151 -7.09 11.29 5.46
C ALA A 151 -8.03 10.31 6.17
N ALA A 152 -7.55 9.62 7.22
CA ALA A 152 -8.37 8.67 7.98
C ALA A 152 -9.49 9.34 8.78
N GLN A 153 -9.26 10.52 9.33
CA GLN A 153 -10.28 11.30 10.05
C GLN A 153 -11.36 11.84 9.11
N ASP A 154 -10.95 12.39 7.96
CA ASP A 154 -11.86 12.99 6.99
C ASP A 154 -12.68 11.94 6.23
N TRP A 155 -12.14 10.72 6.10
CA TRP A 155 -12.76 9.62 5.34
C TRP A 155 -12.92 8.35 6.19
N PRO A 156 -13.77 8.35 7.24
CA PRO A 156 -13.95 7.21 8.13
C PRO A 156 -14.53 5.95 7.46
N GLU A 157 -15.10 6.09 6.26
CA GLU A 157 -15.62 4.96 5.47
C GLU A 157 -14.55 4.33 4.55
N MET A 158 -13.41 5.01 4.34
CA MET A 158 -12.25 4.42 3.67
C MET A 158 -11.43 3.61 4.67
N ASN A 159 -10.88 2.47 4.23
CA ASN A 159 -9.83 1.77 4.96
C ASN A 159 -8.49 2.06 4.31
N PHE A 160 -7.52 2.47 5.11
CA PHE A 160 -6.15 2.76 4.70
C PHE A 160 -5.24 1.64 5.18
N VAL A 161 -4.76 0.80 4.27
CA VAL A 161 -3.84 -0.29 4.57
C VAL A 161 -2.44 0.16 4.16
N ILE A 162 -1.59 0.42 5.15
CA ILE A 162 -0.23 0.90 4.95
C ILE A 162 0.69 -0.30 4.76
N TYR A 163 1.17 -0.47 3.54
CA TYR A 163 2.04 -1.58 3.15
C TYR A 163 3.41 -1.47 3.80
N HIS A 164 3.98 -2.62 4.09
CA HIS A 164 5.27 -2.79 4.75
C HIS A 164 5.31 -2.19 6.16
N SER A 165 4.14 -1.90 6.75
CA SER A 165 3.99 -1.21 8.04
C SER A 165 4.88 0.02 8.16
N ALA A 166 5.05 0.74 7.03
CA ALA A 166 5.94 1.89 6.90
C ALA A 166 7.41 1.61 7.26
N LEU A 167 7.89 0.39 7.02
CA LEU A 167 9.30 0.04 7.21
C LEU A 167 10.19 1.04 6.45
N ARG A 168 11.11 1.68 7.17
CA ARG A 168 12.16 2.52 6.56
C ARG A 168 13.08 1.67 5.67
N PRO A 169 14.21 2.22 5.19
CA PRO A 169 15.07 1.51 4.26
C PRO A 169 15.34 0.08 4.68
N PHE A 170 15.05 -0.79 3.77
CA PHE A 170 15.09 -2.23 3.98
C PHE A 170 16.47 -2.77 4.36
N LEU A 171 17.54 -2.15 3.84
CA LEU A 171 18.92 -2.61 4.03
C LEU A 171 19.68 -1.87 5.15
N GLU A 172 19.09 -0.87 5.73
CA GLU A 172 19.77 -0.09 6.77
C GLU A 172 19.77 -0.81 8.09
N LEU A 173 19.15 -2.06 8.16
CA LEU A 173 19.66 -2.09 9.31
C LEU A 173 18.92 -2.53 10.55
N PRO A 174 18.90 -3.82 10.65
CA PRO A 174 18.48 -4.41 11.89
C PRO A 174 19.18 -3.79 13.11
N ASP A 175 20.47 -3.50 13.00
CA ASP A 175 21.25 -2.96 14.11
C ASP A 175 20.92 -1.49 14.40
N GLN A 176 20.73 -0.68 13.37
CA GLN A 176 20.33 0.74 13.56
C GLN A 176 18.91 0.85 14.13
N ALA A 177 17.97 0.10 13.61
CA ALA A 177 16.61 0.08 14.13
C ALA A 177 16.56 -0.47 15.56
N TRP A 178 17.40 -1.46 15.88
CA TRP A 178 17.53 -1.97 17.24
C TRP A 178 18.09 -0.93 18.20
N ASN A 179 19.16 -0.22 17.82
CA ASN A 179 19.73 0.84 18.64
C ASN A 179 18.70 1.99 18.83
N GLU A 180 18.01 2.39 17.78
CA GLU A 180 16.94 3.41 17.87
C GLU A 180 15.83 2.97 18.85
N PHE A 181 15.41 1.71 18.80
CA PHE A 181 14.44 1.14 19.71
C PHE A 181 14.92 1.16 21.17
N GLU A 182 16.17 0.74 21.43
CA GLU A 182 16.72 0.73 22.79
C GLU A 182 16.96 2.15 23.33
N GLU A 183 17.54 3.05 22.52
CA GLU A 183 17.86 4.42 22.92
C GLU A 183 16.63 5.29 23.13
N SER A 184 15.57 5.04 22.38
CA SER A 184 14.31 5.79 22.46
C SER A 184 13.30 5.25 23.47
N GLY A 185 13.59 4.09 24.09
CA GLY A 185 12.66 3.44 25.00
C GLY A 185 11.50 2.74 24.29
N GLY A 186 11.71 2.25 23.08
CA GLY A 186 10.73 1.42 22.35
C GLY A 186 10.13 2.06 21.09
N TYR A 187 10.75 3.12 20.58
CA TYR A 187 10.28 3.78 19.36
C TYR A 187 11.10 3.38 18.14
N ILE A 188 10.43 3.06 17.04
CA ILE A 188 11.03 2.87 15.71
C ILE A 188 10.36 3.87 14.77
N LYS A 189 11.14 4.78 14.21
CA LYS A 189 10.67 5.85 13.32
C LYS A 189 9.84 5.28 12.16
N TRP A 190 8.74 5.94 11.84
CA TRP A 190 7.70 5.59 10.88
C TRP A 190 6.81 4.40 11.31
N ALA A 191 7.36 3.27 11.74
CA ALA A 191 6.57 2.14 12.21
C ALA A 191 5.79 2.48 13.50
N SER A 192 6.49 3.04 14.49
CA SER A 192 5.85 3.50 15.74
C SER A 192 4.91 4.69 15.51
N ASP A 193 5.25 5.57 14.56
CA ASP A 193 4.35 6.66 14.15
C ASP A 193 3.05 6.10 13.57
N LEU A 194 3.12 5.09 12.69
CA LEU A 194 1.95 4.39 12.16
C LEU A 194 1.13 3.73 13.27
N ALA A 195 1.79 2.99 14.16
CA ALA A 195 1.14 2.27 15.25
C ALA A 195 0.41 3.21 16.23
N ALA A 196 0.90 4.43 16.41
CA ALA A 196 0.29 5.43 17.28
C ALA A 196 -0.95 6.12 16.67
N ILE A 197 -1.17 6.05 15.34
CA ILE A 197 -2.25 6.79 14.67
C ILE A 197 -3.63 6.47 15.23
N PRO A 198 -4.05 5.20 15.41
CA PRO A 198 -5.40 4.89 15.88
C PRO A 198 -5.73 5.54 17.22
N GLU A 199 -4.86 5.40 18.20
CA GLU A 199 -5.07 5.95 19.53
C GLU A 199 -4.96 7.47 19.56
N LYS A 200 -3.90 8.01 18.96
CA LYS A 200 -3.59 9.44 18.99
C LYS A 200 -4.63 10.30 18.28
N TYR A 201 -5.23 9.80 17.21
CA TYR A 201 -6.17 10.55 16.36
C TYR A 201 -7.61 10.04 16.45
N GLY A 202 -7.87 8.98 17.23
CA GLY A 202 -9.20 8.42 17.44
C GLY A 202 -9.80 7.79 16.17
N VAL A 203 -8.98 7.18 15.33
CA VAL A 203 -9.41 6.53 14.08
C VAL A 203 -9.32 5.00 14.18
N THR A 204 -10.18 4.29 13.43
CA THR A 204 -10.25 2.83 13.46
C THR A 204 -10.08 2.19 12.07
N ASN A 205 -9.75 2.98 11.08
CA ASN A 205 -9.71 2.63 9.66
C ASN A 205 -8.28 2.65 9.07
N VAL A 206 -7.26 2.56 9.93
CA VAL A 206 -5.84 2.50 9.55
C VAL A 206 -5.27 1.15 9.96
N TYR A 207 -4.59 0.47 9.03
CA TYR A 207 -4.04 -0.87 9.21
C TYR A 207 -2.61 -0.93 8.67
N GLY A 208 -1.75 -1.72 9.32
CA GLY A 208 -0.42 -2.08 8.81
C GLY A 208 -0.45 -3.41 8.07
N GLU A 209 0.22 -3.50 6.93
CA GLU A 209 0.47 -4.75 6.21
C GLU A 209 1.94 -5.15 6.42
N ILE A 210 2.18 -6.40 6.85
CA ILE A 210 3.49 -6.87 7.30
C ILE A 210 4.24 -7.74 6.28
N GLY A 211 3.67 -8.00 5.09
CA GLY A 211 4.16 -9.00 4.15
C GLY A 211 5.65 -8.90 3.83
N SER A 212 6.09 -7.82 3.22
CA SER A 212 7.51 -7.64 2.87
C SER A 212 8.40 -7.50 4.12
N THR A 213 7.93 -6.82 5.14
CA THR A 213 8.67 -6.68 6.41
C THR A 213 8.89 -8.04 7.05
N PHE A 214 7.83 -8.84 7.19
CA PHE A 214 7.95 -10.19 7.74
C PHE A 214 8.80 -11.10 6.87
N ALA A 215 8.54 -11.17 5.57
CA ALA A 215 9.25 -12.06 4.66
C ALA A 215 10.77 -11.81 4.63
N ASN A 216 11.16 -10.54 4.75
CA ASN A 216 12.56 -10.15 4.65
C ASN A 216 13.30 -10.15 6.02
N SER A 217 12.58 -10.07 7.12
CA SER A 217 13.19 -9.93 8.45
C SER A 217 13.07 -11.17 9.32
N ALA A 218 12.00 -11.96 9.22
CA ALA A 218 11.71 -13.04 10.15
C ALA A 218 12.82 -14.12 10.22
N VAL A 219 13.44 -14.45 9.10
CA VAL A 219 14.50 -15.47 9.04
C VAL A 219 15.87 -14.87 9.33
N ALA A 220 16.21 -13.77 8.65
CA ALA A 220 17.55 -13.19 8.74
C ALA A 220 17.75 -12.34 10.00
N HIS A 221 16.70 -11.68 10.47
CA HIS A 221 16.75 -10.70 11.56
C HIS A 221 15.52 -10.82 12.48
N PRO A 222 15.35 -11.97 13.19
CA PRO A 222 14.13 -12.24 13.97
C PRO A 222 13.89 -11.24 15.12
N ARG A 223 14.95 -10.70 15.73
CA ARG A 223 14.79 -9.63 16.75
C ARG A 223 14.20 -8.38 16.16
N PHE A 224 14.72 -7.92 15.01
CA PHE A 224 14.18 -6.78 14.29
C PHE A 224 12.71 -7.01 13.89
N CYS A 225 12.40 -8.19 13.35
CA CYS A 225 11.03 -8.57 13.00
C CYS A 225 10.07 -8.51 14.20
N ALA A 226 10.56 -8.86 15.37
CA ALA A 226 9.74 -8.89 16.59
C ALA A 226 9.47 -7.50 17.19
N ILE A 227 10.37 -6.53 16.97
CA ILE A 227 10.19 -5.16 17.48
C ILE A 227 9.45 -4.26 16.49
N HIS A 228 9.56 -4.54 15.18
CA HIS A 228 8.88 -3.81 14.13
C HIS A 228 7.40 -4.18 14.06
#